data_bf6dcc58c4a796e6b38f9158bf3ed77d
#
_entry.id   bf6dcc58c4a796e6b38f9158bf3ed77d
#
_cell.length_a   1.000
_cell.length_b   1.000
_cell.length_c   1.000
_cell.angle_alpha   90.00
_cell.angle_beta   90.00
_cell.angle_gamma   90.00
#
_symmetry.space_group_name_H-M   'P 1'
#
loop_
_entity.id
_entity.type
_entity.pdbx_description
1 polymer ?
#
loop_
_entity_poly.entity_id
_entity_poly.type
_entity_poly.pdbx_seq_one_letter_code
_entity_poly.pdbx_strand_id
1 'polypeptide(L)'
;MNGMRPFSLSNLVTRLLLATAAVASAPAADAAALQQRLQAIDADPSTAGAAAYERLQARQALASLGAARSNQRASALQIAQWRVETAEIAARTERSRRELAELERQRSQLLVEASRQDAVR
;
A
#
# COMPACT_ATOMS: atom_id res chain seq x y z
N MET A 1 -29.73 18.93 59.62
CA MET A 1 -29.31 19.57 58.36
C MET A 1 -28.43 18.59 57.60
N ASN A 2 -29.00 17.70 56.83
CA ASN A 2 -28.26 16.73 56.04
C ASN A 2 -28.70 16.85 54.58
N GLY A 3 -27.88 17.52 53.80
CA GLY A 3 -28.04 17.60 52.35
C GLY A 3 -27.54 16.33 51.69
N MET A 4 -28.40 15.38 51.42
CA MET A 4 -28.12 14.28 50.51
C MET A 4 -28.08 14.79 49.08
N ARG A 5 -26.92 14.76 48.46
CA ARG A 5 -26.76 14.97 47.00
C ARG A 5 -27.16 13.69 46.29
N PRO A 6 -28.07 13.70 45.29
CA PRO A 6 -28.36 12.55 44.48
C PRO A 6 -27.16 12.30 43.50
N PHE A 7 -26.59 11.14 43.61
CA PHE A 7 -25.63 10.65 42.60
C PHE A 7 -26.37 10.48 41.26
N SER A 8 -25.99 11.28 40.31
CA SER A 8 -26.51 11.21 38.95
C SER A 8 -26.00 9.94 38.25
N LEU A 9 -26.89 8.97 38.12
CA LEU A 9 -26.67 7.71 37.38
C LEU A 9 -26.61 7.91 35.85
N SER A 10 -26.69 9.15 35.38
CA SER A 10 -26.70 9.47 33.92
C SER A 10 -25.36 9.30 33.20
N ASN A 11 -24.25 9.25 33.93
CA ASN A 11 -22.91 9.19 33.28
C ASN A 11 -22.39 7.79 33.04
N LEU A 12 -23.08 6.74 33.51
CA LEU A 12 -22.60 5.36 33.30
C LEU A 12 -23.14 4.72 32.01
N VAL A 13 -24.26 5.20 31.48
CA VAL A 13 -24.87 4.63 30.27
C VAL A 13 -24.20 5.16 29.00
N THR A 14 -23.64 6.36 29.05
CA THR A 14 -23.02 6.99 27.88
C THR A 14 -21.63 6.42 27.53
N ARG A 15 -20.99 5.75 28.48
CA ARG A 15 -19.65 5.13 28.23
C ARG A 15 -19.69 3.70 27.69
N LEU A 16 -20.83 3.03 27.74
CA LEU A 16 -20.97 1.65 27.27
C LEU A 16 -21.32 1.53 25.78
N LEU A 17 -21.74 2.62 25.14
CA LEU A 17 -22.09 2.63 23.71
C LEU A 17 -20.93 2.93 22.74
N LEU A 18 -19.75 3.33 23.22
CA LEU A 18 -18.59 3.59 22.38
C LEU A 18 -17.69 2.37 22.15
N ALA A 19 -17.87 1.27 22.86
CA ALA A 19 -17.00 0.10 22.74
C ALA A 19 -17.39 -0.89 21.64
N THR A 20 -18.60 -0.78 21.07
CA THR A 20 -19.08 -1.73 20.03
C THR A 20 -18.81 -1.27 18.59
N ALA A 21 -18.38 -0.03 18.36
CA ALA A 21 -18.06 0.47 17.02
C ALA A 21 -16.66 0.05 16.52
N ALA A 22 -15.77 -0.39 17.40
CA ALA A 22 -14.38 -0.69 17.04
C ALA A 22 -14.21 -2.02 16.31
N VAL A 23 -15.12 -2.98 16.44
CA VAL A 23 -14.99 -4.31 15.82
C VAL A 23 -15.45 -4.33 14.36
N ALA A 24 -16.34 -3.42 13.97
CA ALA A 24 -16.81 -3.31 12.57
C ALA A 24 -15.86 -2.49 11.68
N SER A 25 -14.89 -1.78 12.24
CA SER A 25 -13.98 -0.88 11.51
C SER A 25 -12.71 -1.56 11.00
N ALA A 26 -12.29 -2.72 11.53
CA ALA A 26 -11.05 -3.38 11.17
C ALA A 26 -10.94 -3.74 9.67
N PRO A 27 -11.93 -4.39 9.03
CA PRO A 27 -11.83 -4.73 7.60
C PRO A 27 -11.89 -3.51 6.66
N ALA A 28 -12.53 -2.42 7.08
CA ALA A 28 -12.52 -1.18 6.31
C ALA A 28 -11.17 -0.44 6.42
N ALA A 29 -10.54 -0.47 7.60
CA ALA A 29 -9.19 0.05 7.82
C ALA A 29 -8.15 -0.72 7.00
N ASP A 30 -8.26 -2.04 6.91
CA ASP A 30 -7.37 -2.88 6.10
C ASP A 30 -7.49 -2.56 4.61
N ALA A 31 -8.71 -2.40 4.09
CA ALA A 31 -8.93 -2.00 2.71
C ALA A 31 -8.35 -0.61 2.39
N ALA A 32 -8.53 0.35 3.29
CA ALA A 32 -7.95 1.69 3.15
C ALA A 32 -6.41 1.66 3.16
N ALA A 33 -5.81 0.86 4.04
CA ALA A 33 -4.36 0.68 4.08
C ALA A 33 -3.81 0.09 2.78
N LEU A 34 -4.48 -0.90 2.19
CA LEU A 34 -4.10 -1.48 0.89
C LEU A 34 -4.23 -0.46 -0.25
N GLN A 35 -5.28 0.37 -0.25
CA GLN A 35 -5.42 1.46 -1.21
C GLN A 35 -4.28 2.46 -1.11
N GLN A 36 -3.91 2.86 0.10
CA GLN A 36 -2.78 3.77 0.32
C GLN A 36 -1.46 3.19 -0.19
N ARG A 37 -1.20 1.90 0.04
CA ARG A 37 -0.02 1.22 -0.48
C ARG A 37 0.03 1.24 -2.01
N LEU A 38 -1.08 0.96 -2.67
CA LEU A 38 -1.17 1.00 -4.13
C LEU A 38 -1.00 2.43 -4.67
N GLN A 39 -1.60 3.42 -4.02
CA GLN A 39 -1.42 4.84 -4.36
C GLN A 39 0.03 5.30 -4.18
N ALA A 40 0.75 4.79 -3.18
CA ALA A 40 2.16 5.11 -2.98
C ALA A 40 3.03 4.66 -4.17
N ILE A 41 2.73 3.48 -4.76
CA ILE A 41 3.41 3.03 -6.00
C ILE A 41 3.05 3.94 -7.18
N ASP A 42 1.79 4.36 -7.27
CA ASP A 42 1.32 5.22 -8.37
C ASP A 42 1.92 6.63 -8.30
N ALA A 43 2.18 7.12 -7.09
CA ALA A 43 2.73 8.45 -6.84
C ALA A 43 4.26 8.51 -6.94
N ASP A 44 4.95 7.38 -6.86
CA ASP A 44 6.42 7.32 -6.92
C ASP A 44 6.91 7.46 -8.38
N PRO A 45 7.60 8.55 -8.73
CA PRO A 45 8.10 8.75 -10.09
C PRO A 45 9.14 7.70 -10.50
N SER A 46 9.86 7.08 -9.55
CA SER A 46 10.84 6.04 -9.83
C SER A 46 10.21 4.73 -10.31
N THR A 47 8.94 4.53 -10.00
CA THR A 47 8.13 3.39 -10.44
C THR A 47 7.11 3.76 -11.52
N ALA A 48 7.17 4.96 -12.09
CA ALA A 48 6.25 5.41 -13.10
C ALA A 48 6.18 4.44 -14.30
N GLY A 49 4.97 4.00 -14.66
CA GLY A 49 4.74 3.03 -15.72
C GLY A 49 5.18 1.58 -15.41
N ALA A 50 5.82 1.34 -14.26
CA ALA A 50 6.23 -0.01 -13.86
C ALA A 50 5.03 -0.83 -13.39
N ALA A 51 5.07 -2.15 -13.62
CA ALA A 51 4.09 -3.11 -13.10
C ALA A 51 2.62 -2.75 -13.44
N ALA A 52 2.35 -2.26 -14.63
CA ALA A 52 1.02 -1.79 -15.01
C ALA A 52 -0.06 -2.89 -14.91
N TYR A 53 0.29 -4.11 -15.27
CA TYR A 53 -0.61 -5.25 -15.20
C TYR A 53 -0.93 -5.64 -13.75
N GLU A 54 0.10 -5.73 -12.90
CA GLU A 54 -0.04 -6.07 -11.48
C GLU A 54 -0.84 -5.00 -10.72
N ARG A 55 -0.63 -3.72 -11.05
CA ARG A 55 -1.42 -2.60 -10.51
C ARG A 55 -2.89 -2.71 -10.90
N LEU A 56 -3.17 -3.05 -12.15
CA LEU A 56 -4.55 -3.25 -12.61
C LEU A 56 -5.21 -4.39 -11.84
N GLN A 57 -4.52 -5.52 -11.67
CA GLN A 57 -5.04 -6.65 -10.90
C GLN A 57 -5.27 -6.30 -9.42
N ALA A 58 -4.38 -5.51 -8.83
CA ALA A 58 -4.55 -5.03 -7.45
C ALA A 58 -5.78 -4.13 -7.32
N ARG A 59 -6.00 -3.21 -8.26
CA ARG A 59 -7.22 -2.36 -8.29
C ARG A 59 -8.49 -3.19 -8.43
N GLN A 60 -8.49 -4.19 -9.29
CA GLN A 60 -9.62 -5.11 -9.46
C GLN A 60 -9.92 -5.91 -8.18
N ALA A 61 -8.87 -6.39 -7.51
CA ALA A 61 -9.03 -7.12 -6.26
C ALA A 61 -9.58 -6.22 -5.14
N LEU A 62 -9.13 -4.96 -5.05
CA LEU A 62 -9.67 -3.97 -4.12
C LEU A 62 -11.14 -3.63 -4.41
N ALA A 63 -11.51 -3.50 -5.69
CA ALA A 63 -12.91 -3.30 -6.09
C ALA A 63 -13.79 -4.51 -5.71
N SER A 64 -13.28 -5.73 -5.92
CA SER A 64 -13.97 -6.97 -5.52
C SER A 64 -14.13 -7.07 -4.01
N LEU A 65 -13.12 -6.63 -3.23
CA LEU A 65 -13.21 -6.55 -1.78
C LEU A 65 -14.31 -5.58 -1.33
N GLY A 66 -14.45 -4.43 -1.99
CA GLY A 66 -15.52 -3.46 -1.72
C GLY A 66 -16.92 -4.01 -1.98
N ALA A 67 -17.08 -4.87 -2.99
CA ALA A 67 -18.33 -5.50 -3.37
C ALA A 67 -18.61 -6.84 -2.64
N ALA A 68 -17.65 -7.38 -1.89
CA ALA A 68 -17.74 -8.69 -1.27
C ALA A 68 -18.81 -8.76 -0.16
N ARG A 69 -19.57 -9.83 -0.15
CA ARG A 69 -20.50 -10.17 0.94
C ARG A 69 -19.72 -10.55 2.20
N SER A 70 -20.36 -10.47 3.36
CA SER A 70 -19.74 -10.74 4.66
C SER A 70 -19.03 -12.11 4.74
N ASN A 71 -19.62 -13.15 4.16
CA ASN A 71 -19.03 -14.49 4.13
C ASN A 71 -17.84 -14.65 3.16
N GLN A 72 -17.65 -13.72 2.23
CA GLN A 72 -16.59 -13.73 1.23
C GLN A 72 -15.49 -12.69 1.53
N ARG A 73 -15.75 -11.78 2.48
CA ARG A 73 -14.89 -10.63 2.73
C ARG A 73 -13.48 -11.01 3.18
N ALA A 74 -13.35 -12.05 4.02
CA ALA A 74 -12.05 -12.49 4.50
C ALA A 74 -11.16 -13.02 3.36
N SER A 75 -11.70 -13.83 2.48
CA SER A 75 -10.95 -14.33 1.32
C SER A 75 -10.67 -13.23 0.28
N ALA A 76 -11.61 -12.32 0.06
CA ALA A 76 -11.40 -11.18 -0.82
C ALA A 76 -10.31 -10.24 -0.29
N LEU A 77 -10.23 -10.02 1.02
CA LEU A 77 -9.18 -9.24 1.66
C LEU A 77 -7.81 -9.91 1.45
N GLN A 78 -7.72 -11.20 1.66
CA GLN A 78 -6.47 -11.94 1.45
C GLN A 78 -5.99 -11.87 -0.01
N ILE A 79 -6.90 -12.01 -0.97
CA ILE A 79 -6.58 -11.85 -2.39
C ILE A 79 -6.10 -10.42 -2.68
N ALA A 80 -6.77 -9.40 -2.16
CA ALA A 80 -6.36 -8.02 -2.34
C ALA A 80 -4.97 -7.73 -1.74
N GLN A 81 -4.66 -8.28 -0.57
CA GLN A 81 -3.34 -8.20 0.05
C GLN A 81 -2.26 -8.76 -0.87
N TRP A 82 -2.44 -9.98 -1.36
CA TRP A 82 -1.48 -10.61 -2.27
C TRP A 82 -1.30 -9.84 -3.58
N ARG A 83 -2.38 -9.30 -4.15
CA ARG A 83 -2.30 -8.52 -5.39
C ARG A 83 -1.57 -7.21 -5.21
N VAL A 84 -1.80 -6.49 -4.11
CA VAL A 84 -1.07 -5.26 -3.78
C VAL A 84 0.41 -5.57 -3.53
N GLU A 85 0.73 -6.60 -2.75
CA GLU A 85 2.10 -7.02 -2.51
C GLU A 85 2.83 -7.41 -3.80
N THR A 86 2.17 -8.16 -4.68
CA THR A 86 2.72 -8.51 -5.99
C THR A 86 3.02 -7.28 -6.82
N ALA A 87 2.14 -6.28 -6.83
CA ALA A 87 2.35 -5.02 -7.53
C ALA A 87 3.54 -4.23 -6.96
N GLU A 88 3.71 -4.20 -5.63
CA GLU A 88 4.86 -3.57 -4.98
C GLU A 88 6.18 -4.25 -5.34
N ILE A 89 6.22 -5.57 -5.32
CA ILE A 89 7.41 -6.34 -5.68
C ILE A 89 7.76 -6.13 -7.15
N ALA A 90 6.78 -6.22 -8.04
CA ALA A 90 6.98 -6.02 -9.48
C ALA A 90 7.50 -4.61 -9.80
N ALA A 91 6.92 -3.58 -9.17
CA ALA A 91 7.35 -2.20 -9.34
C ALA A 91 8.79 -1.97 -8.86
N ARG A 92 9.16 -2.51 -7.70
CA ARG A 92 10.54 -2.44 -7.18
C ARG A 92 11.52 -3.18 -8.08
N THR A 93 11.15 -4.36 -8.55
CA THR A 93 11.99 -5.15 -9.45
C THR A 93 12.27 -4.41 -10.76
N GLU A 94 11.25 -3.81 -11.34
CA GLU A 94 11.41 -3.04 -12.58
C GLU A 94 12.25 -1.78 -12.38
N ARG A 95 12.08 -1.09 -11.25
CA ARG A 95 12.96 0.04 -10.87
C ARG A 95 14.41 -0.40 -10.78
N SER A 96 14.71 -1.48 -10.06
CA SER A 96 16.08 -1.99 -9.93
C SER A 96 16.69 -2.40 -11.28
N ARG A 97 15.88 -2.99 -12.18
CA ARG A 97 16.35 -3.30 -13.56
C ARG A 97 16.71 -2.04 -14.34
N ARG A 98 15.93 -0.98 -14.22
CA ARG A 98 16.22 0.31 -14.88
C ARG A 98 17.50 0.94 -14.32
N GLU A 99 17.68 0.91 -12.99
CA GLU A 99 18.89 1.39 -12.32
C GLU A 99 20.13 0.64 -12.79
N LEU A 100 20.06 -0.70 -12.87
CA LEU A 100 21.16 -1.53 -13.39
C LEU A 100 21.48 -1.19 -14.86
N ALA A 101 20.48 -1.10 -15.71
CA ALA A 101 20.67 -0.74 -17.11
C ALA A 101 21.30 0.65 -17.29
N GLU A 102 20.97 1.58 -16.40
CA GLU A 102 21.61 2.90 -16.41
C GLU A 102 23.07 2.84 -15.99
N LEU A 103 23.38 2.10 -14.93
CA LEU A 103 24.77 1.90 -14.48
C LEU A 103 25.63 1.19 -15.54
N GLU A 104 25.06 0.21 -16.23
CA GLU A 104 25.76 -0.49 -17.35
C GLU A 104 26.05 0.47 -18.51
N ARG A 105 25.12 1.36 -18.86
CA ARG A 105 25.35 2.40 -19.87
C ARG A 105 26.47 3.35 -19.46
N GLN A 106 26.46 3.83 -18.23
CA GLN A 106 27.50 4.71 -17.68
C GLN A 106 28.86 4.01 -17.69
N ARG A 107 28.92 2.75 -17.25
CA ARG A 107 30.15 1.96 -17.30
C ARG A 107 30.70 1.85 -18.75
N SER A 108 29.82 1.54 -19.70
CA SER A 108 30.23 1.42 -21.11
C SER A 108 30.75 2.74 -21.67
N GLN A 109 30.13 3.86 -21.32
CA GLN A 109 30.58 5.20 -21.72
C GLN A 109 31.97 5.51 -21.15
N LEU A 110 32.19 5.21 -19.86
CA LEU A 110 33.52 5.42 -19.24
C LEU A 110 34.61 4.56 -19.84
N LEU A 111 34.31 3.30 -20.22
CA LEU A 111 35.26 2.42 -20.89
C LEU A 111 35.62 2.94 -22.28
N VAL A 112 34.68 3.42 -23.06
CA VAL A 112 34.92 4.05 -24.36
C VAL A 112 35.78 5.30 -24.20
N GLU A 113 35.49 6.14 -23.22
CA GLU A 113 36.25 7.36 -22.96
C GLU A 113 37.70 7.04 -22.56
N ALA A 114 37.88 6.08 -21.64
CA ALA A 114 39.21 5.62 -21.24
C ALA A 114 40.01 5.09 -22.43
N SER A 115 39.41 4.28 -23.31
CA SER A 115 40.03 3.77 -24.51
C SER A 115 40.44 4.88 -25.49
N ARG A 116 39.60 5.92 -25.63
CA ARG A 116 39.96 7.09 -26.46
C ARG A 116 41.15 7.86 -25.91
N GLN A 117 41.17 8.06 -24.58
CA GLN A 117 42.31 8.75 -23.94
C GLN A 117 43.61 7.98 -24.09
N ASP A 118 43.58 6.65 -23.98
CA ASP A 118 44.76 5.81 -24.18
C ASP A 118 45.24 5.81 -25.63
N ALA A 119 44.34 5.90 -26.60
CA ALA A 119 44.70 5.98 -28.03
C ALA A 119 45.35 7.33 -28.43
N VAL A 120 45.16 8.39 -27.66
CA VAL A 120 45.70 9.73 -27.89
C VAL A 120 47.10 9.90 -27.24
N ARG A 121 47.48 9.03 -26.33
CA ARG A 121 48.78 9.03 -25.65
C ARG A 121 49.82 8.31 -26.49
#